data_2bb13143746bd13b06aebb5577e7c21a
#
_entry.id   2bb13143746bd13b06aebb5577e7c21a
#
_cell.length_a   1.000
_cell.length_b   1.000
_cell.length_c   1.000
_cell.angle_alpha   90.00
_cell.angle_beta   90.00
_cell.angle_gamma   90.00
#
_symmetry.space_group_name_H-M   'P 1'
#
loop_
_entity.id
_entity.type
_entity.pdbx_description
1 polymer ?
#
loop_
_entity_poly.entity_id
_entity_poly.type
_entity_poly.pdbx_seq_one_letter_code
_entity_poly.pdbx_strand_id
1 'polypeptide(L)'
;MSIKKETTKVPLNAQISKTDDRDILNTERVNSSVWLERKSFRISLIATFTALAIVLGYAMAYIPNIEVFTLMIFLSGFIMSKKEGAIIGLLSASIFTFFNPLGPSPPPLFIYQLIHYSLTGISGGLAKNFMLNRKFFKPKEDLYVYQVMVIFGVIGGILTFLFDILSTLFGGFTVSTSIDYFIASYLFGIVFTTVHLIGNILVFIFLLPGLIQIIMKLVD
;
A
#
# COMPACT_ATOMS: atom_id res chain seq x y z
N MET A 1 -30.48 -13.75 -64.02
CA MET A 1 -29.23 -14.17 -63.44
C MET A 1 -29.28 -13.70 -61.98
N SER A 2 -29.71 -14.59 -61.05
CA SER A 2 -29.99 -14.28 -59.70
C SER A 2 -28.85 -14.79 -58.79
N ILE A 3 -28.14 -13.87 -58.10
CA ILE A 3 -27.03 -14.23 -57.25
C ILE A 3 -27.60 -14.49 -55.84
N LYS A 4 -27.61 -15.76 -55.42
CA LYS A 4 -27.90 -16.18 -54.06
C LYS A 4 -26.74 -15.75 -53.14
N LYS A 5 -26.99 -14.83 -52.16
CA LYS A 5 -26.09 -14.58 -51.05
C LYS A 5 -26.17 -15.75 -50.05
N GLU A 6 -25.12 -16.50 -49.96
CA GLU A 6 -24.92 -17.52 -48.93
C GLU A 6 -24.56 -16.83 -47.63
N THR A 7 -25.48 -16.80 -46.66
CA THR A 7 -25.23 -16.33 -45.29
C THR A 7 -24.59 -17.46 -44.52
N THR A 8 -23.29 -17.36 -44.29
CA THR A 8 -22.52 -18.26 -43.45
C THR A 8 -23.03 -18.12 -41.99
N LYS A 9 -23.85 -19.06 -41.54
CA LYS A 9 -24.28 -19.16 -40.15
C LYS A 9 -23.11 -19.57 -39.29
N VAL A 10 -22.60 -18.66 -38.46
CA VAL A 10 -21.65 -18.94 -37.36
C VAL A 10 -22.32 -19.93 -36.39
N PRO A 11 -21.69 -21.05 -36.02
CA PRO A 11 -22.30 -22.04 -35.16
C PRO A 11 -22.66 -21.44 -33.78
N LEU A 12 -23.89 -21.71 -33.36
CA LEU A 12 -24.51 -21.19 -32.12
C LEU A 12 -23.64 -21.40 -30.86
N ASN A 13 -22.90 -22.51 -30.82
CA ASN A 13 -22.00 -22.84 -29.70
C ASN A 13 -20.80 -21.89 -29.54
N ALA A 14 -20.34 -21.23 -30.60
CA ALA A 14 -19.24 -20.27 -30.53
C ALA A 14 -19.70 -18.88 -30.02
N GLN A 15 -21.00 -18.58 -30.15
CA GLN A 15 -21.58 -17.35 -29.60
C GLN A 15 -21.90 -17.48 -28.08
N ILE A 16 -22.36 -18.66 -27.66
CA ILE A 16 -22.70 -18.92 -26.25
C ILE A 16 -21.45 -18.88 -25.36
N SER A 17 -20.32 -19.47 -25.81
CA SER A 17 -19.06 -19.47 -25.03
C SER A 17 -18.47 -18.07 -24.82
N LYS A 18 -18.56 -17.17 -25.82
CA LYS A 18 -18.04 -15.80 -25.69
C LYS A 18 -18.89 -14.85 -24.85
N THR A 19 -20.21 -15.09 -24.76
CA THR A 19 -21.12 -14.32 -23.92
C THR A 19 -20.96 -14.71 -22.45
N ASP A 20 -20.83 -16.00 -22.18
CA ASP A 20 -20.73 -16.52 -20.80
C ASP A 20 -19.47 -16.03 -20.09
N ASP A 21 -18.30 -16.05 -20.77
CA ASP A 21 -17.05 -15.55 -20.20
C ASP A 21 -17.07 -14.02 -19.92
N ARG A 22 -17.76 -13.24 -20.78
CA ARG A 22 -17.87 -11.79 -20.55
C ARG A 22 -18.85 -11.45 -19.43
N ASP A 23 -19.93 -12.20 -19.31
CA ASP A 23 -20.95 -11.99 -18.29
C ASP A 23 -20.42 -12.44 -16.92
N ILE A 24 -19.62 -13.51 -16.85
CA ILE A 24 -18.90 -13.94 -15.63
C ILE A 24 -17.89 -12.87 -15.22
N LEU A 25 -17.07 -12.36 -16.15
CA LEU A 25 -16.08 -11.31 -15.86
C LEU A 25 -16.72 -9.98 -15.45
N ASN A 26 -17.87 -9.64 -16.01
CA ASN A 26 -18.62 -8.43 -15.63
C ASN A 26 -19.30 -8.61 -14.26
N THR A 27 -19.84 -9.79 -13.98
CA THR A 27 -20.47 -10.11 -12.70
C THR A 27 -19.43 -10.15 -11.57
N GLU A 28 -18.23 -10.68 -11.83
CA GLU A 28 -17.12 -10.64 -10.86
C GLU A 28 -16.60 -9.21 -10.61
N ARG A 29 -16.55 -8.35 -11.64
CA ARG A 29 -16.21 -6.93 -11.47
C ARG A 29 -17.27 -6.14 -10.70
N VAL A 30 -18.53 -6.48 -10.87
CA VAL A 30 -19.65 -5.82 -10.18
C VAL A 30 -19.68 -6.20 -8.69
N ASN A 31 -19.43 -7.47 -8.36
CA ASN A 31 -19.49 -7.93 -6.97
C ASN A 31 -18.34 -7.42 -6.08
N SER A 32 -17.15 -7.20 -6.63
CA SER A 32 -16.01 -6.74 -5.85
C SER A 32 -16.06 -5.26 -5.44
N SER A 33 -17.02 -4.48 -5.97
CA SER A 33 -17.07 -3.02 -5.80
C SER A 33 -18.23 -2.51 -4.95
N VAL A 34 -19.29 -3.29 -4.74
CA VAL A 34 -20.55 -2.81 -4.14
C VAL A 34 -20.38 -2.20 -2.75
N TRP A 35 -19.55 -2.79 -1.90
CA TRP A 35 -19.29 -2.27 -0.56
C TRP A 35 -18.42 -1.02 -0.56
N LEU A 36 -17.38 -1.00 -1.41
CA LEU A 36 -16.47 0.13 -1.55
C LEU A 36 -17.13 1.34 -2.26
N GLU A 37 -18.23 1.15 -2.96
CA GLU A 37 -19.01 2.25 -3.56
C GLU A 37 -19.83 3.02 -2.54
N ARG A 38 -20.21 2.39 -1.41
CA ARG A 38 -20.97 3.06 -0.34
C ARG A 38 -20.09 4.07 0.39
N LYS A 39 -20.46 5.35 0.29
CA LYS A 39 -19.73 6.46 0.90
C LYS A 39 -19.52 6.26 2.42
N SER A 40 -20.54 5.81 3.14
CA SER A 40 -20.47 5.57 4.58
C SER A 40 -19.46 4.46 4.91
N PHE A 41 -19.43 3.38 4.13
CA PHE A 41 -18.48 2.29 4.31
C PHE A 41 -17.03 2.72 4.06
N ARG A 42 -16.81 3.53 3.01
CA ARG A 42 -15.47 4.11 2.74
C ARG A 42 -14.99 5.00 3.88
N ILE A 43 -15.86 5.85 4.43
CA ILE A 43 -15.50 6.70 5.59
C ILE A 43 -15.16 5.84 6.80
N SER A 44 -15.94 4.79 7.08
CA SER A 44 -15.65 3.85 8.16
C SER A 44 -14.30 3.16 7.98
N LEU A 45 -13.98 2.70 6.77
CA LEU A 45 -12.68 2.10 6.47
C LEU A 45 -11.51 3.09 6.64
N ILE A 46 -11.68 4.34 6.21
CA ILE A 46 -10.67 5.39 6.43
C ILE A 46 -10.40 5.53 7.93
N ALA A 47 -11.45 5.66 8.74
CA ALA A 47 -11.31 5.77 10.19
C ALA A 47 -10.64 4.52 10.81
N THR A 48 -11.06 3.33 10.38
CA THR A 48 -10.52 2.05 10.87
C THR A 48 -9.04 1.89 10.54
N PHE A 49 -8.64 2.10 9.27
CA PHE A 49 -7.23 2.00 8.87
C PHE A 49 -6.37 3.06 9.55
N THR A 50 -6.87 4.29 9.70
CA THR A 50 -6.18 5.35 10.42
C THR A 50 -5.94 4.95 11.88
N ALA A 51 -6.99 4.48 12.57
CA ALA A 51 -6.88 4.03 13.96
C ALA A 51 -5.93 2.83 14.11
N LEU A 52 -6.02 1.82 13.23
CA LEU A 52 -5.13 0.66 13.24
C LEU A 52 -3.68 1.05 13.02
N ALA A 53 -3.39 1.92 12.05
CA ALA A 53 -2.02 2.40 11.81
C ALA A 53 -1.46 3.08 13.06
N ILE A 54 -2.21 3.97 13.70
CA ILE A 54 -1.78 4.69 14.89
C ILE A 54 -1.56 3.73 16.07
N VAL A 55 -2.54 2.86 16.36
CA VAL A 55 -2.47 1.93 17.49
C VAL A 55 -1.30 0.96 17.34
N LEU A 56 -1.13 0.36 16.15
CA LEU A 56 -0.03 -0.55 15.89
C LEU A 56 1.32 0.19 15.87
N GLY A 57 1.36 1.42 15.35
CA GLY A 57 2.55 2.26 15.40
C GLY A 57 2.98 2.56 16.85
N TYR A 58 2.05 2.92 17.72
CA TYR A 58 2.35 3.16 19.15
C TYR A 58 2.70 1.85 19.88
N ALA A 59 2.04 0.74 19.58
CA ALA A 59 2.38 -0.55 20.19
C ALA A 59 3.81 -0.98 19.89
N MET A 60 4.32 -0.64 18.68
CA MET A 60 5.70 -0.94 18.28
C MET A 60 6.71 0.17 18.61
N ALA A 61 6.27 1.34 19.08
CA ALA A 61 7.16 2.50 19.28
C ALA A 61 8.34 2.26 20.23
N TYR A 62 8.21 1.31 21.15
CA TYR A 62 9.27 0.93 22.08
C TYR A 62 10.24 -0.13 21.54
N ILE A 63 9.96 -0.69 20.37
CA ILE A 63 10.86 -1.64 19.68
C ILE A 63 11.58 -0.85 18.58
N PRO A 64 12.88 -0.51 18.76
CA PRO A 64 13.57 0.35 17.81
C PRO A 64 13.54 -0.22 16.39
N ASN A 65 13.10 0.61 15.46
CA ASN A 65 13.13 0.35 14.01
C ASN A 65 12.39 -0.93 13.54
N ILE A 66 11.43 -1.41 14.32
CA ILE A 66 10.45 -2.42 13.89
C ILE A 66 9.08 -1.75 13.90
N GLU A 67 8.48 -1.61 12.73
CA GLU A 67 7.20 -0.94 12.61
C GLU A 67 6.27 -1.64 11.60
N VAL A 68 4.99 -1.48 11.83
CA VAL A 68 3.93 -1.89 10.90
C VAL A 68 3.12 -0.68 10.39
N PHE A 69 3.53 0.53 10.78
CA PHE A 69 2.84 1.77 10.44
C PHE A 69 2.84 2.02 8.93
N THR A 70 4.01 1.96 8.31
CA THR A 70 4.20 2.06 6.86
C THR A 70 3.40 0.98 6.11
N LEU A 71 3.42 -0.27 6.61
CA LEU A 71 2.64 -1.37 6.04
C LEU A 71 1.15 -1.07 6.03
N MET A 72 0.58 -0.61 7.16
CA MET A 72 -0.85 -0.36 7.28
C MET A 72 -1.33 0.77 6.37
N ILE A 73 -0.54 1.82 6.22
CA ILE A 73 -0.83 2.93 5.31
C ILE A 73 -0.76 2.45 3.85
N PHE A 74 0.27 1.70 3.49
CA PHE A 74 0.39 1.12 2.15
C PHE A 74 -0.79 0.18 1.84
N LEU A 75 -1.11 -0.73 2.77
CA LEU A 75 -2.22 -1.67 2.66
C LEU A 75 -3.55 -0.95 2.46
N SER A 76 -3.80 0.14 3.18
CA SER A 76 -5.02 0.92 3.03
C SER A 76 -5.19 1.47 1.60
N GLY A 77 -4.12 2.01 1.02
CA GLY A 77 -4.10 2.46 -0.37
C GLY A 77 -4.29 1.31 -1.36
N PHE A 78 -3.68 0.17 -1.07
CA PHE A 78 -3.82 -1.04 -1.89
C PHE A 78 -5.26 -1.59 -1.87
N ILE A 79 -5.90 -1.65 -0.72
CA ILE A 79 -7.30 -2.15 -0.60
C ILE A 79 -8.30 -1.15 -1.18
N MET A 80 -8.22 0.10 -0.78
CA MET A 80 -9.19 1.13 -1.16
C MET A 80 -8.81 1.79 -2.49
N SER A 81 -8.06 2.87 -2.46
CA SER A 81 -7.52 3.55 -3.64
C SER A 81 -6.42 4.55 -3.27
N LYS A 82 -5.78 5.14 -4.29
CA LYS A 82 -4.74 6.17 -4.11
C LYS A 82 -5.20 7.36 -3.27
N LYS A 83 -6.45 7.81 -3.45
CA LYS A 83 -7.00 8.96 -2.73
C LYS A 83 -7.22 8.66 -1.25
N GLU A 84 -7.87 7.54 -0.95
CA GLU A 84 -8.11 7.11 0.42
C GLU A 84 -6.78 6.78 1.13
N GLY A 85 -5.86 6.11 0.45
CA GLY A 85 -4.53 5.84 0.97
C GLY A 85 -3.77 7.13 1.34
N ALA A 86 -3.82 8.16 0.48
CA ALA A 86 -3.24 9.45 0.79
C ALA A 86 -3.86 10.12 2.01
N ILE A 87 -5.19 10.09 2.12
CA ILE A 87 -5.93 10.65 3.27
C ILE A 87 -5.57 9.91 4.56
N ILE A 88 -5.54 8.58 4.52
CA ILE A 88 -5.18 7.74 5.67
C ILE A 88 -3.73 8.01 6.08
N GLY A 89 -2.81 8.09 5.11
CA GLY A 89 -1.41 8.43 5.38
C GLY A 89 -1.26 9.80 6.05
N LEU A 90 -1.96 10.81 5.54
CA LEU A 90 -1.95 12.17 6.11
C LEU A 90 -2.51 12.19 7.52
N LEU A 91 -3.68 11.61 7.75
CA LEU A 91 -4.34 11.58 9.07
C LEU A 91 -3.53 10.77 10.09
N SER A 92 -3.08 9.58 9.71
CA SER A 92 -2.29 8.72 10.59
C SER A 92 -0.97 9.39 10.97
N ALA A 93 -0.24 9.95 10.00
CA ALA A 93 1.00 10.64 10.26
C ALA A 93 0.80 11.88 11.13
N SER A 94 -0.24 12.68 10.89
CA SER A 94 -0.54 13.87 11.70
C SER A 94 -0.69 13.53 13.18
N ILE A 95 -1.44 12.47 13.48
CA ILE A 95 -1.69 12.06 14.88
C ILE A 95 -0.47 11.37 15.46
N PHE A 96 0.08 10.39 14.74
CA PHE A 96 1.20 9.57 15.21
C PHE A 96 2.45 10.41 15.51
N THR A 97 2.81 11.36 14.64
CA THR A 97 4.04 12.14 14.79
C THR A 97 3.90 13.31 15.73
N PHE A 98 2.70 13.89 15.86
CA PHE A 98 2.45 14.98 16.80
C PHE A 98 2.33 14.47 18.24
N PHE A 99 1.65 13.35 18.46
CA PHE A 99 1.43 12.74 19.77
C PHE A 99 2.40 11.57 20.04
N ASN A 100 3.57 11.56 19.41
CA ASN A 100 4.52 10.47 19.58
C ASN A 100 4.96 10.33 21.04
N PRO A 101 4.95 9.11 21.63
CA PRO A 101 5.38 8.88 23.02
C PRO A 101 6.82 9.32 23.32
N LEU A 102 7.68 9.36 22.31
CA LEU A 102 9.08 9.80 22.40
C LEU A 102 9.26 11.31 22.18
N GLY A 103 8.16 12.04 22.03
CA GLY A 103 8.13 13.47 21.74
C GLY A 103 7.72 13.80 20.31
N PRO A 104 7.15 15.01 20.08
CA PRO A 104 6.71 15.44 18.77
C PRO A 104 7.88 15.64 17.81
N SER A 105 7.68 15.34 16.54
CA SER A 105 8.69 15.59 15.49
C SER A 105 8.92 17.10 15.31
N PRO A 106 10.19 17.53 15.09
CA PRO A 106 10.49 18.91 14.73
C PRO A 106 9.74 19.33 13.44
N PRO A 107 9.39 20.63 13.27
CA PRO A 107 8.54 21.08 12.17
C PRO A 107 8.99 20.64 10.77
N PRO A 108 10.28 20.71 10.38
CA PRO A 108 10.70 20.25 9.05
C PRO A 108 10.49 18.75 8.87
N LEU A 109 10.81 17.95 9.90
CA LEU A 109 10.60 16.50 9.88
C LEU A 109 9.11 16.16 9.88
N PHE A 110 8.29 16.88 10.66
CA PHE A 110 6.85 16.70 10.69
C PHE A 110 6.24 16.87 9.30
N ILE A 111 6.55 17.96 8.60
CA ILE A 111 6.06 18.23 7.24
C ILE A 111 6.50 17.12 6.28
N TYR A 112 7.76 16.71 6.35
CA TYR A 112 8.27 15.61 5.54
C TYR A 112 7.49 14.32 5.79
N GLN A 113 7.24 13.96 7.06
CA GLN A 113 6.50 12.75 7.43
C GLN A 113 5.07 12.76 6.89
N LEU A 114 4.38 13.90 6.91
CA LEU A 114 3.05 14.03 6.31
C LEU A 114 3.07 13.72 4.80
N ILE A 115 4.05 14.26 4.10
CA ILE A 115 4.22 14.02 2.67
C ILE A 115 4.58 12.56 2.40
N HIS A 116 5.56 12.03 3.11
CA HIS A 116 6.04 10.65 2.93
C HIS A 116 4.92 9.63 3.12
N TYR A 117 4.17 9.72 4.21
CA TYR A 117 3.10 8.75 4.49
C TYR A 117 1.89 8.92 3.57
N SER A 118 1.61 10.15 3.10
CA SER A 118 0.62 10.34 2.04
C SER A 118 1.05 9.66 0.73
N LEU A 119 2.33 9.79 0.35
CA LEU A 119 2.89 9.10 -0.82
C LEU A 119 2.95 7.58 -0.63
N THR A 120 3.20 7.09 0.58
CA THR A 120 3.12 5.66 0.92
C THR A 120 1.72 5.10 0.64
N GLY A 121 0.67 5.80 1.05
CA GLY A 121 -0.71 5.41 0.74
C GLY A 121 -1.03 5.44 -0.76
N ILE A 122 -0.55 6.47 -1.48
CA ILE A 122 -0.68 6.54 -2.95
C ILE A 122 0.04 5.36 -3.61
N SER A 123 1.24 5.02 -3.15
CA SER A 123 2.03 3.91 -3.70
C SER A 123 1.33 2.57 -3.55
N GLY A 124 0.59 2.35 -2.45
CA GLY A 124 -0.28 1.19 -2.28
C GLY A 124 -1.34 1.07 -3.39
N GLY A 125 -2.04 2.16 -3.68
CA GLY A 125 -3.03 2.18 -4.77
C GLY A 125 -2.41 2.06 -6.16
N LEU A 126 -1.19 2.55 -6.37
CA LEU A 126 -0.43 2.33 -7.61
C LEU A 126 0.00 0.87 -7.76
N ALA A 127 0.50 0.27 -6.69
CA ALA A 127 0.87 -1.14 -6.64
C ALA A 127 -0.32 -2.05 -6.95
N LYS A 128 -1.51 -1.77 -6.39
CA LYS A 128 -2.76 -2.47 -6.74
C LYS A 128 -3.01 -2.45 -8.24
N ASN A 129 -3.02 -1.27 -8.85
CA ASN A 129 -3.28 -1.13 -10.29
C ASN A 129 -2.24 -1.88 -11.15
N PHE A 130 -0.98 -1.87 -10.73
CA PHE A 130 0.09 -2.61 -11.39
C PHE A 130 -0.10 -4.13 -11.25
N MET A 131 -0.42 -4.61 -10.04
CA MET A 131 -0.53 -6.04 -9.72
C MET A 131 -1.75 -6.68 -10.38
N LEU A 132 -2.93 -6.01 -10.35
CA LEU A 132 -4.18 -6.53 -10.94
C LEU A 132 -4.07 -6.84 -12.45
N ASN A 133 -3.12 -6.21 -13.14
CA ASN A 133 -2.88 -6.47 -14.56
C ASN A 133 -1.89 -7.64 -14.81
N ARG A 134 -1.44 -8.34 -13.76
CA ARG A 134 -0.45 -9.42 -13.85
C ARG A 134 -1.07 -10.79 -13.65
N LYS A 135 -0.72 -11.75 -14.51
CA LYS A 135 -1.24 -13.12 -14.47
C LYS A 135 -0.88 -13.89 -13.18
N PHE A 136 0.23 -13.50 -12.53
CA PHE A 136 0.68 -14.12 -11.29
C PHE A 136 -0.02 -13.57 -10.03
N PHE A 137 -0.75 -12.44 -10.14
CA PHE A 137 -1.44 -11.86 -9.01
C PHE A 137 -2.91 -12.27 -9.03
N LYS A 138 -3.25 -13.17 -8.12
CA LYS A 138 -4.60 -13.70 -7.97
C LYS A 138 -5.03 -13.58 -6.50
N PRO A 139 -5.70 -12.49 -6.11
CA PRO A 139 -6.00 -12.18 -4.71
C PRO A 139 -6.83 -13.25 -3.99
N LYS A 140 -7.63 -14.04 -4.73
CA LYS A 140 -8.46 -15.14 -4.19
C LYS A 140 -7.70 -16.45 -3.99
N GLU A 141 -6.55 -16.61 -4.65
CA GLU A 141 -5.65 -17.74 -4.53
C GLU A 141 -4.51 -17.44 -3.54
N ASP A 142 -3.46 -18.26 -3.52
CA ASP A 142 -2.29 -18.02 -2.70
C ASP A 142 -1.44 -16.86 -3.26
N LEU A 143 -1.22 -15.82 -2.46
CA LEU A 143 -0.36 -14.68 -2.80
C LEU A 143 1.10 -14.86 -2.37
N TYR A 144 1.45 -15.97 -1.70
CA TYR A 144 2.85 -16.28 -1.36
C TYR A 144 3.61 -16.85 -2.56
N VAL A 145 3.45 -16.19 -3.70
CA VAL A 145 4.18 -16.48 -4.94
C VAL A 145 5.42 -15.61 -4.98
N TYR A 146 6.55 -16.19 -5.41
CA TYR A 146 7.85 -15.50 -5.45
C TYR A 146 7.79 -14.09 -6.05
N GLN A 147 7.12 -13.93 -7.19
CA GLN A 147 7.00 -12.63 -7.87
C GLN A 147 6.28 -11.58 -7.01
N VAL A 148 5.22 -11.97 -6.30
CA VAL A 148 4.46 -11.09 -5.39
C VAL A 148 5.31 -10.68 -4.21
N MET A 149 5.98 -11.64 -3.58
CA MET A 149 6.84 -11.42 -2.42
C MET A 149 8.02 -10.49 -2.75
N VAL A 150 8.69 -10.72 -3.88
CA VAL A 150 9.80 -9.87 -4.34
C VAL A 150 9.34 -8.45 -4.63
N ILE A 151 8.22 -8.27 -5.34
CA ILE A 151 7.70 -6.94 -5.66
C ILE A 151 7.37 -6.18 -4.37
N PHE A 152 6.65 -6.79 -3.44
CA PHE A 152 6.32 -6.14 -2.18
C PHE A 152 7.56 -5.86 -1.33
N GLY A 153 8.52 -6.78 -1.26
CA GLY A 153 9.78 -6.55 -0.57
C GLY A 153 10.57 -5.38 -1.13
N VAL A 154 10.66 -5.27 -2.47
CA VAL A 154 11.30 -4.13 -3.14
C VAL A 154 10.59 -2.83 -2.84
N ILE A 155 9.25 -2.81 -2.89
CA ILE A 155 8.46 -1.60 -2.57
C ILE A 155 8.69 -1.20 -1.11
N GLY A 156 8.59 -2.14 -0.16
CA GLY A 156 8.85 -1.88 1.26
C GLY A 156 10.26 -1.34 1.49
N GLY A 157 11.26 -1.95 0.84
CA GLY A 157 12.65 -1.50 0.89
C GLY A 157 12.85 -0.08 0.37
N ILE A 158 12.27 0.26 -0.77
CA ILE A 158 12.36 1.62 -1.35
C ILE A 158 11.69 2.65 -0.44
N LEU A 159 10.48 2.38 0.05
CA LEU A 159 9.76 3.29 0.93
C LEU A 159 10.56 3.56 2.21
N THR A 160 11.08 2.51 2.85
CA THR A 160 11.86 2.63 4.09
C THR A 160 13.19 3.35 3.85
N PHE A 161 13.91 3.00 2.79
CA PHE A 161 15.18 3.64 2.46
C PHE A 161 15.02 5.15 2.22
N LEU A 162 13.98 5.55 1.47
CA LEU A 162 13.67 6.96 1.26
C LEU A 162 13.26 7.65 2.57
N PHE A 163 12.51 6.95 3.43
CA PHE A 163 12.16 7.48 4.74
C PHE A 163 13.41 7.74 5.58
N ASP A 164 14.30 6.78 5.72
CA ASP A 164 15.48 6.88 6.57
C ASP A 164 16.42 8.01 6.14
N ILE A 165 16.71 8.11 4.85
CA ILE A 165 17.56 9.19 4.33
C ILE A 165 16.93 10.55 4.55
N LEU A 166 15.69 10.73 4.11
CA LEU A 166 15.05 12.04 4.13
C LEU A 166 14.61 12.45 5.54
N SER A 167 14.23 11.51 6.41
CA SER A 167 13.95 11.83 7.82
C SER A 167 15.21 12.28 8.56
N THR A 168 16.36 11.68 8.28
CA THR A 168 17.64 12.14 8.84
C THR A 168 17.98 13.54 8.34
N LEU A 169 17.77 13.83 7.05
CA LEU A 169 17.99 15.15 6.48
C LEU A 169 17.08 16.21 7.09
N PHE A 170 15.76 15.98 7.06
CA PHE A 170 14.77 16.96 7.55
C PHE A 170 14.79 17.08 9.08
N GLY A 171 15.09 16.00 9.81
CA GLY A 171 15.30 16.04 11.26
C GLY A 171 16.54 16.83 11.65
N GLY A 172 17.61 16.70 10.87
CA GLY A 172 18.87 17.41 11.08
C GLY A 172 18.79 18.93 10.83
N PHE A 173 17.86 19.42 10.02
CA PHE A 173 17.74 20.86 9.69
C PHE A 173 17.49 21.77 10.91
N THR A 174 17.00 21.24 12.00
CA THR A 174 16.84 22.00 13.25
C THR A 174 18.15 22.17 14.02
N VAL A 175 19.18 21.40 13.68
CA VAL A 175 20.50 21.41 14.34
C VAL A 175 21.55 22.03 13.41
N SER A 176 21.62 21.56 12.16
CA SER A 176 22.59 22.04 11.18
C SER A 176 22.09 21.77 9.75
N THR A 177 22.41 22.68 8.84
CA THR A 177 22.18 22.52 7.41
C THR A 177 23.43 22.01 6.67
N SER A 178 24.50 21.66 7.40
CA SER A 178 25.74 21.15 6.81
C SER A 178 25.58 19.74 6.29
N ILE A 179 26.13 19.47 5.09
CA ILE A 179 26.17 18.14 4.52
C ILE A 179 27.02 17.16 5.38
N ASP A 180 28.10 17.66 5.99
CA ASP A 180 28.95 16.85 6.86
C ASP A 180 28.20 16.39 8.10
N TYR A 181 27.35 17.26 8.68
CA TYR A 181 26.46 16.89 9.78
C TYR A 181 25.46 15.80 9.37
N PHE A 182 24.86 15.92 8.20
CA PHE A 182 23.94 14.92 7.66
C PHE A 182 24.66 13.57 7.48
N ILE A 183 25.83 13.56 6.82
CA ILE A 183 26.61 12.33 6.60
C ILE A 183 26.99 11.69 7.95
N ALA A 184 27.50 12.45 8.89
CA ALA A 184 27.88 11.97 10.20
C ALA A 184 26.68 11.37 10.95
N SER A 185 25.50 12.06 10.94
CA SER A 185 24.29 11.60 11.59
C SER A 185 23.76 10.31 10.95
N TYR A 186 23.76 10.21 9.62
CA TYR A 186 23.33 9.01 8.90
C TYR A 186 24.25 7.82 9.19
N LEU A 187 25.56 8.03 9.15
CA LEU A 187 26.54 6.98 9.45
C LEU A 187 26.47 6.52 10.92
N PHE A 188 26.24 7.43 11.84
CA PHE A 188 26.04 7.08 13.26
C PHE A 188 24.78 6.21 13.44
N GLY A 189 23.72 6.51 12.69
CA GLY A 189 22.46 5.75 12.69
C GLY A 189 22.43 4.48 11.85
N ILE A 190 23.52 4.13 11.14
CA ILE A 190 23.52 3.08 10.09
C ILE A 190 23.00 1.71 10.57
N VAL A 191 23.28 1.34 11.80
CA VAL A 191 22.80 0.07 12.39
C VAL A 191 21.28 0.11 12.53
N PHE A 192 20.74 1.20 13.00
CA PHE A 192 19.30 1.37 13.18
C PHE A 192 18.56 1.43 11.84
N THR A 193 19.08 2.15 10.85
CA THR A 193 18.50 2.21 9.50
C THR A 193 18.56 0.85 8.81
N THR A 194 19.62 0.07 9.04
CA THR A 194 19.73 -1.29 8.50
C THR A 194 18.66 -2.22 9.10
N VAL A 195 18.45 -2.17 10.42
CA VAL A 195 17.42 -2.98 11.09
C VAL A 195 16.03 -2.57 10.60
N HIS A 196 15.76 -1.26 10.45
CA HIS A 196 14.50 -0.73 9.93
C HIS A 196 14.24 -1.20 8.50
N LEU A 197 15.23 -1.10 7.62
CA LEU A 197 15.15 -1.52 6.23
C LEU A 197 14.84 -3.01 6.11
N ILE A 198 15.63 -3.87 6.80
CA ILE A 198 15.44 -5.31 6.77
C ILE A 198 14.08 -5.69 7.37
N GLY A 199 13.73 -5.10 8.51
CA GLY A 199 12.45 -5.33 9.18
C GLY A 199 11.26 -5.06 8.27
N ASN A 200 11.23 -3.90 7.62
CA ASN A 200 10.15 -3.54 6.70
C ASN A 200 10.13 -4.40 5.44
N ILE A 201 11.28 -4.75 4.87
CA ILE A 201 11.33 -5.70 3.75
C ILE A 201 10.66 -7.02 4.15
N LEU A 202 10.98 -7.57 5.31
CA LEU A 202 10.40 -8.82 5.80
C LEU A 202 8.89 -8.69 6.07
N VAL A 203 8.47 -7.60 6.68
CA VAL A 203 7.04 -7.30 6.93
C VAL A 203 6.26 -7.22 5.61
N PHE A 204 6.80 -6.57 4.58
CA PHE A 204 6.17 -6.49 3.27
C PHE A 204 6.16 -7.83 2.52
N ILE A 205 7.20 -8.65 2.68
CA ILE A 205 7.26 -9.99 2.06
C ILE A 205 6.26 -10.95 2.71
N PHE A 206 6.20 -10.98 4.05
CA PHE A 206 5.49 -12.04 4.77
C PHE A 206 4.11 -11.62 5.29
N LEU A 207 3.90 -10.39 5.74
CA LEU A 207 2.61 -9.97 6.30
C LEU A 207 1.68 -9.40 5.23
N LEU A 208 2.19 -8.60 4.30
CA LEU A 208 1.35 -7.90 3.33
C LEU A 208 0.52 -8.83 2.44
N PRO A 209 1.06 -9.91 1.83
CA PRO A 209 0.27 -10.84 1.02
C PRO A 209 -0.88 -11.46 1.79
N GLY A 210 -0.62 -11.93 3.02
CA GLY A 210 -1.64 -12.54 3.88
C GLY A 210 -2.75 -11.56 4.26
N LEU A 211 -2.40 -10.33 4.63
CA LEU A 211 -3.38 -9.28 4.95
C LEU A 211 -4.25 -8.92 3.74
N ILE A 212 -3.67 -8.80 2.56
CA ILE A 212 -4.42 -8.58 1.32
C ILE A 212 -5.40 -9.71 1.08
N GLN A 213 -4.96 -10.98 1.21
CA GLN A 213 -5.84 -12.15 1.01
C GLN A 213 -7.01 -12.17 1.99
N ILE A 214 -6.75 -11.94 3.28
CA ILE A 214 -7.79 -11.93 4.31
C ILE A 214 -8.82 -10.84 4.02
N ILE A 215 -8.36 -9.63 3.76
CA ILE A 215 -9.27 -8.49 3.53
C ILE A 215 -10.07 -8.68 2.24
N MET A 216 -9.42 -9.12 1.16
CA MET A 216 -10.12 -9.34 -0.12
C MET A 216 -11.18 -10.45 -0.02
N LYS A 217 -10.96 -11.48 0.81
CA LYS A 217 -11.97 -12.52 1.09
C LYS A 217 -13.13 -12.03 1.98
N LEU A 218 -12.91 -11.00 2.80
CA LEU A 218 -13.95 -10.44 3.66
C LEU A 218 -14.84 -9.41 2.95
N VAL A 219 -14.32 -8.77 1.90
CA VAL A 219 -15.01 -7.69 1.17
C VAL A 219 -15.77 -8.21 -0.06
N ASP A 220 -15.49 -9.44 -0.50
CA ASP A 220 -16.26 -10.14 -1.55
C ASP A 220 -17.59 -10.68 -0.98
#